data_d4274e762cf59ac99b8fdcd8674ea126
#
_entry.id   d4274e762cf59ac99b8fdcd8674ea126
#
_cell.length_a   1.000
_cell.length_b   1.000
_cell.length_c   1.000
_cell.angle_alpha   90.00
_cell.angle_beta   90.00
_cell.angle_gamma   90.00
#
_symmetry.space_group_name_H-M   'P 1'
#
loop_
_entity.id
_entity.type
_entity.pdbx_description
1 polymer ?
#
loop_
_entity_poly.entity_id
_entity_poly.type
_entity_poly.pdbx_seq_one_letter_code
_entity_poly.pdbx_strand_id
1 'polypeptide(L)'
;MAFPVAGGGYQVGDGNENSVLFYIQPAPVSFTVDPTPTALQLAGIALFIGTPAGGINFTLPTVAALESSFQSMGEKPNTAFEFVIINTAAQNITVTTNTGWTVTGGGSMVVNNASARFQARKTGAGAWQVYRIA
;
A
#
# COMPACT_ATOMS: atom_id res chain seq x y z
N MET A 1 -30.88 9.41 15.37
CA MET A 1 -30.57 8.07 14.88
C MET A 1 -29.18 7.66 15.32
N ALA A 2 -29.05 6.47 15.81
CA ALA A 2 -27.75 5.92 16.19
C ALA A 2 -27.13 5.20 14.99
N PHE A 3 -25.90 5.54 14.69
CA PHE A 3 -25.15 4.83 13.67
C PHE A 3 -24.45 3.65 14.34
N PRO A 4 -24.61 2.43 13.84
CA PRO A 4 -23.81 1.35 14.32
C PRO A 4 -22.37 1.59 13.94
N VAL A 5 -21.48 1.52 14.91
CA VAL A 5 -20.05 1.61 14.68
C VAL A 5 -19.50 0.20 14.85
N ALA A 6 -19.37 -0.48 13.75
CA ALA A 6 -18.80 -1.82 13.73
C ALA A 6 -17.65 -1.82 12.73
N GLY A 7 -16.52 -2.33 13.15
CA GLY A 7 -15.37 -2.45 12.27
C GLY A 7 -14.70 -1.13 11.87
N GLY A 8 -14.99 -0.04 12.58
CA GLY A 8 -14.32 1.24 12.39
C GLY A 8 -14.80 2.06 11.19
N GLY A 9 -15.96 1.72 10.62
CA GLY A 9 -16.54 2.47 9.51
C GLY A 9 -17.80 3.21 9.92
N TYR A 10 -18.17 4.19 9.10
CA TYR A 10 -19.46 4.86 9.22
C TYR A 10 -20.36 4.41 8.08
N GLN A 11 -21.57 4.07 8.44
CA GLN A 11 -22.61 3.73 7.49
C GLN A 11 -23.40 4.98 7.13
N VAL A 12 -23.59 5.24 5.83
CA VAL A 12 -24.41 6.35 5.36
C VAL A 12 -25.80 5.81 5.08
N GLY A 13 -26.81 6.40 5.76
CA GLY A 13 -28.19 5.95 5.67
C GLY A 13 -28.67 5.33 6.97
N ASP A 14 -29.74 4.56 6.91
CA ASP A 14 -30.42 4.02 8.09
C ASP A 14 -29.94 2.65 8.52
N GLY A 15 -28.74 2.25 8.08
CA GLY A 15 -28.20 0.96 8.43
C GLY A 15 -28.80 -0.22 7.67
N ASN A 16 -29.49 0.05 6.56
CA ASN A 16 -30.04 -0.99 5.71
C ASN A 16 -28.95 -1.52 4.75
N GLU A 17 -29.28 -2.56 4.01
CA GLU A 17 -28.37 -3.21 3.07
C GLU A 17 -27.93 -2.34 1.92
N ASN A 18 -28.60 -1.23 1.64
CA ASN A 18 -28.25 -0.29 0.58
C ASN A 18 -27.33 0.85 1.06
N SER A 19 -26.94 0.84 2.32
CA SER A 19 -26.05 1.85 2.86
C SER A 19 -24.66 1.76 2.24
N VAL A 20 -24.06 2.91 1.95
CA VAL A 20 -22.73 3.00 1.36
C VAL A 20 -21.72 3.32 2.43
N LEU A 21 -20.61 2.59 2.43
CA LEU A 21 -19.48 2.87 3.30
C LEU A 21 -18.52 3.84 2.59
N PHE A 22 -18.30 5.01 3.20
CA PHE A 22 -17.34 5.99 2.70
C PHE A 22 -16.05 5.90 3.52
N TYR A 23 -14.93 6.18 2.86
CA TYR A 23 -13.64 6.31 3.51
C TYR A 23 -12.92 7.52 2.91
N ILE A 24 -11.88 7.98 3.60
CA ILE A 24 -11.08 9.12 3.13
C ILE A 24 -9.87 8.58 2.39
N GLN A 25 -9.72 8.98 1.13
CA GLN A 25 -8.55 8.69 0.32
C GLN A 25 -7.79 10.01 0.11
N PRO A 26 -6.60 10.17 0.70
CA PRO A 26 -5.77 11.33 0.44
C PRO A 26 -5.36 11.40 -1.04
N ALA A 27 -4.94 12.58 -1.48
CA ALA A 27 -4.45 12.76 -2.84
C ALA A 27 -3.29 11.80 -3.10
N PRO A 28 -3.21 11.19 -4.31
CA PRO A 28 -2.14 10.25 -4.62
C PRO A 28 -0.77 10.93 -4.63
N VAL A 29 0.26 10.14 -4.34
CA VAL A 29 1.65 10.57 -4.44
C VAL A 29 2.12 10.36 -5.87
N SER A 30 2.62 11.42 -6.52
CA SER A 30 3.13 11.35 -7.89
C SER A 30 4.65 11.34 -7.89
N PHE A 31 5.25 10.59 -8.82
CA PHE A 31 6.70 10.53 -8.96
C PHE A 31 7.11 10.27 -10.42
N THR A 32 8.32 10.71 -10.78
CA THR A 32 8.90 10.52 -12.11
C THR A 32 10.28 9.88 -12.05
N VAL A 33 10.89 9.83 -10.87
CA VAL A 33 12.21 9.23 -10.60
C VAL A 33 12.07 8.22 -9.48
N ASP A 34 13.13 7.48 -9.17
CA ASP A 34 13.12 6.45 -8.14
C ASP A 34 12.54 6.97 -6.82
N PRO A 35 11.33 6.57 -6.41
CA PRO A 35 10.79 6.98 -5.13
C PRO A 35 11.20 6.02 -4.03
N THR A 36 11.32 6.55 -2.83
CA THR A 36 11.33 5.76 -1.60
C THR A 36 10.26 6.36 -0.70
N PRO A 37 9.01 5.90 -0.80
CA PRO A 37 7.93 6.48 -0.01
C PRO A 37 8.19 6.30 1.48
N THR A 38 7.69 7.24 2.27
CA THR A 38 7.70 7.09 3.72
C THR A 38 6.70 6.00 4.12
N ALA A 39 6.83 5.48 5.32
CA ALA A 39 5.87 4.50 5.84
C ALA A 39 4.44 5.06 5.85
N LEU A 40 4.27 6.33 6.19
CA LEU A 40 2.97 6.97 6.20
C LEU A 40 2.40 7.10 4.78
N GLN A 41 3.21 7.42 3.79
CA GLN A 41 2.77 7.45 2.40
C GLN A 41 2.37 6.07 1.92
N LEU A 42 3.16 5.05 2.22
CA LEU A 42 2.90 3.68 1.76
C LEU A 42 1.62 3.10 2.35
N ALA A 43 1.42 3.23 3.64
CA ALA A 43 0.30 2.63 4.34
C ALA A 43 -0.89 3.58 4.51
N GLY A 44 -0.65 4.87 4.66
CA GLY A 44 -1.72 5.84 4.89
C GLY A 44 -2.34 6.37 3.61
N ILE A 45 -1.52 6.78 2.64
CA ILE A 45 -2.01 7.25 1.34
C ILE A 45 -2.27 6.06 0.41
N ALA A 46 -1.29 5.18 0.30
CA ALA A 46 -1.40 3.89 -0.39
C ALA A 46 -1.80 3.97 -1.88
N LEU A 47 -1.71 5.12 -2.49
CA LEU A 47 -2.01 5.34 -3.90
C LEU A 47 -0.91 6.17 -4.54
N PHE A 48 -0.27 5.61 -5.57
CA PHE A 48 0.89 6.21 -6.22
C PHE A 48 0.66 6.28 -7.72
N ILE A 49 1.07 7.40 -8.32
CA ILE A 49 1.02 7.59 -9.76
C ILE A 49 2.45 7.88 -10.25
N GLY A 50 2.98 6.97 -11.05
CA GLY A 50 4.31 7.11 -11.64
C GLY A 50 4.25 7.42 -13.12
N THR A 51 5.11 8.36 -13.57
CA THR A 51 5.27 8.67 -14.99
C THR A 51 6.78 8.68 -15.29
N PRO A 52 7.42 7.50 -15.28
CA PRO A 52 8.87 7.43 -15.47
C PRO A 52 9.29 7.66 -16.91
N ALA A 53 10.43 8.33 -17.11
CA ALA A 53 11.04 8.49 -18.41
C ALA A 53 11.90 7.28 -18.80
N GLY A 54 12.32 6.47 -17.85
CA GLY A 54 13.06 5.23 -18.03
C GLY A 54 12.67 4.23 -16.93
N GLY A 55 13.25 3.06 -16.95
CA GLY A 55 13.00 2.08 -15.88
C GLY A 55 13.42 2.63 -14.51
N ILE A 56 12.54 2.55 -13.52
CA ILE A 56 12.80 3.04 -12.18
C ILE A 56 12.44 1.99 -11.12
N ASN A 57 12.99 2.19 -9.92
CA ASN A 57 12.72 1.34 -8.77
C ASN A 57 11.84 2.08 -7.76
N PHE A 58 10.76 1.45 -7.36
CA PHE A 58 9.91 1.89 -6.25
C PHE A 58 10.38 1.12 -5.02
N THR A 59 11.21 1.77 -4.20
CA THR A 59 11.85 1.12 -3.05
C THR A 59 10.98 1.27 -1.82
N LEU A 60 10.62 0.14 -1.21
CA LEU A 60 9.84 0.14 0.02
C LEU A 60 10.62 0.79 1.17
N PRO A 61 9.96 1.43 2.14
CA PRO A 61 10.63 1.89 3.35
C PRO A 61 11.13 0.68 4.16
N THR A 62 12.08 0.90 5.06
CA THR A 62 12.51 -0.18 5.95
C THR A 62 11.35 -0.66 6.82
N VAL A 63 11.37 -1.93 7.18
CA VAL A 63 10.35 -2.47 8.10
C VAL A 63 10.39 -1.76 9.45
N ALA A 64 11.57 -1.39 9.93
CA ALA A 64 11.69 -0.63 11.18
C ALA A 64 10.94 0.70 11.13
N ALA A 65 11.05 1.44 10.02
CA ALA A 65 10.33 2.69 9.82
C ALA A 65 8.82 2.45 9.72
N LEU A 66 8.42 1.38 9.03
CA LEU A 66 7.01 1.02 8.87
C LEU A 66 6.37 0.69 10.23
N GLU A 67 7.01 -0.16 11.00
CA GLU A 67 6.46 -0.59 12.29
C GLU A 67 6.41 0.55 13.30
N SER A 68 7.38 1.46 13.29
CA SER A 68 7.36 2.61 14.20
C SER A 68 6.20 3.57 13.88
N SER A 69 5.74 3.62 12.64
CA SER A 69 4.60 4.47 12.26
C SER A 69 3.25 3.86 12.63
N PHE A 70 3.16 2.53 12.77
CA PHE A 70 1.92 1.84 13.14
C PHE A 70 1.73 1.68 14.64
N GLN A 71 2.77 1.86 15.41
CA GLN A 71 2.73 1.65 16.86
C GLN A 71 2.21 0.26 17.21
N SER A 72 1.17 0.17 18.05
CA SER A 72 0.65 -1.12 18.52
C SER A 72 0.10 -2.03 17.41
N MET A 73 -0.39 -1.48 16.32
CA MET A 73 -0.87 -2.30 15.19
C MET A 73 0.27 -3.00 14.48
N GLY A 74 1.41 -2.34 14.34
CA GLY A 74 2.58 -2.92 13.70
C GLY A 74 3.20 -4.08 14.47
N GLU A 75 2.84 -4.28 15.71
CA GLU A 75 3.34 -5.37 16.55
C GLU A 75 2.61 -6.69 16.34
N LYS A 76 1.40 -6.66 15.76
CA LYS A 76 0.57 -7.86 15.63
C LYS A 76 0.91 -8.64 14.37
N PRO A 77 1.15 -9.96 14.47
CA PRO A 77 1.32 -10.80 13.28
C PRO A 77 0.06 -10.75 12.40
N ASN A 78 0.26 -10.89 11.11
CA ASN A 78 -0.79 -10.85 10.09
C ASN A 78 -1.45 -9.48 9.92
N THR A 79 -0.95 -8.42 10.54
CA THR A 79 -1.34 -7.06 10.19
C THR A 79 -1.01 -6.84 8.71
N ALA A 80 -1.96 -6.31 7.96
CA ALA A 80 -1.81 -6.16 6.52
C ALA A 80 -2.41 -4.85 6.05
N PHE A 81 -1.86 -4.35 4.94
CA PHE A 81 -2.41 -3.21 4.21
C PHE A 81 -2.16 -3.40 2.72
N GLU A 82 -2.87 -2.63 1.91
CA GLU A 82 -2.70 -2.67 0.45
C GLU A 82 -2.25 -1.31 -0.06
N PHE A 83 -1.51 -1.33 -1.15
CA PHE A 83 -1.15 -0.11 -1.88
C PHE A 83 -1.23 -0.37 -3.38
N VAL A 84 -1.45 0.70 -4.14
CA VAL A 84 -1.64 0.64 -5.58
C VAL A 84 -0.64 1.55 -6.26
N ILE A 85 -0.03 1.05 -7.32
CA ILE A 85 0.84 1.84 -8.20
C ILE A 85 0.20 1.89 -9.58
N ILE A 86 -0.03 3.10 -10.06
CA ILE A 86 -0.51 3.36 -11.42
C ILE A 86 0.68 3.88 -12.23
N ASN A 87 1.06 3.12 -13.23
CA ASN A 87 2.13 3.52 -14.15
C ASN A 87 1.51 4.07 -15.43
N THR A 88 1.69 5.36 -15.68
CA THR A 88 1.12 6.05 -16.83
C THR A 88 2.08 6.14 -18.01
N ALA A 89 3.25 5.50 -17.92
CA ALA A 89 4.27 5.49 -18.97
C ALA A 89 4.56 4.06 -19.44
N ALA A 90 5.22 3.95 -20.60
CA ALA A 90 5.59 2.65 -21.16
C ALA A 90 6.88 2.07 -20.53
N GLN A 91 7.40 2.69 -19.50
CA GLN A 91 8.61 2.25 -18.81
C GLN A 91 8.27 1.46 -17.55
N ASN A 92 9.17 0.57 -17.17
CA ASN A 92 8.94 -0.29 -16.00
C ASN A 92 9.10 0.47 -14.69
N ILE A 93 8.18 0.22 -13.76
CA ILE A 93 8.36 0.53 -12.34
C ILE A 93 8.52 -0.81 -11.63
N THR A 94 9.65 -1.03 -10.99
CA THR A 94 9.93 -2.27 -10.26
C THR A 94 9.84 -2.00 -8.77
N VAL A 95 8.96 -2.72 -8.09
CA VAL A 95 8.90 -2.66 -6.63
C VAL A 95 10.08 -3.42 -6.06
N THR A 96 10.93 -2.72 -5.32
CA THR A 96 12.13 -3.29 -4.70
C THR A 96 11.98 -3.28 -3.18
N THR A 97 12.52 -4.31 -2.56
CA THR A 97 12.48 -4.46 -1.11
C THR A 97 13.56 -3.61 -0.43
N ASN A 98 13.40 -3.45 0.87
CA ASN A 98 14.39 -2.87 1.76
C ASN A 98 14.54 -3.80 2.97
N THR A 99 15.31 -3.41 3.97
CA THR A 99 15.59 -4.23 5.14
C THR A 99 14.31 -4.71 5.83
N GLY A 100 14.18 -6.01 6.03
CA GLY A 100 13.06 -6.66 6.70
C GLY A 100 11.96 -7.17 5.77
N TRP A 101 12.03 -6.85 4.48
CA TRP A 101 11.03 -7.28 3.51
C TRP A 101 11.44 -8.54 2.75
N THR A 102 10.44 -9.33 2.40
CA THR A 102 10.56 -10.40 1.40
C THR A 102 9.47 -10.24 0.37
N VAL A 103 9.66 -10.80 -0.82
CA VAL A 103 8.66 -10.76 -1.90
C VAL A 103 8.26 -12.17 -2.29
N THR A 104 6.99 -12.29 -2.71
CA THR A 104 6.49 -13.50 -3.34
C THR A 104 6.29 -13.21 -4.82
N GLY A 105 6.95 -14.00 -5.68
CA GLY A 105 6.83 -13.87 -7.12
C GLY A 105 7.61 -12.70 -7.70
N GLY A 106 8.94 -12.84 -7.80
CA GLY A 106 9.82 -11.74 -8.21
C GLY A 106 9.46 -11.05 -9.52
N GLY A 107 9.08 -11.82 -10.55
CA GLY A 107 8.69 -11.25 -11.84
C GLY A 107 7.39 -10.45 -11.80
N SER A 108 6.57 -10.66 -10.79
CA SER A 108 5.30 -9.94 -10.65
C SER A 108 5.45 -8.57 -9.99
N MET A 109 6.65 -8.21 -9.56
CA MET A 109 6.91 -6.91 -8.95
C MET A 109 7.11 -5.79 -9.98
N VAL A 110 7.07 -6.08 -11.26
CA VAL A 110 7.25 -5.10 -12.33
C VAL A 110 5.89 -4.59 -12.81
N VAL A 111 5.71 -3.28 -12.81
CA VAL A 111 4.50 -2.61 -13.30
C VAL A 111 4.86 -1.88 -14.59
N ASN A 112 4.30 -2.32 -15.71
CA ASN A 112 4.58 -1.74 -17.03
C ASN A 112 3.28 -1.22 -17.64
N ASN A 113 3.19 0.09 -17.84
CA ASN A 113 2.07 0.78 -18.50
C ASN A 113 0.69 0.26 -18.04
N ALA A 114 0.56 0.04 -16.75
CA ALA A 114 -0.64 -0.53 -16.15
C ALA A 114 -0.70 -0.15 -14.68
N SER A 115 -1.72 -0.59 -14.00
CA SER A 115 -1.80 -0.48 -12.55
C SER A 115 -1.57 -1.84 -11.91
N ALA A 116 -1.09 -1.82 -10.68
CA ALA A 116 -0.93 -3.02 -9.89
C ALA A 116 -1.29 -2.76 -8.44
N ARG A 117 -1.90 -3.75 -7.81
CA ARG A 117 -2.25 -3.73 -6.39
C ARG A 117 -1.35 -4.71 -5.66
N PHE A 118 -0.80 -4.24 -4.57
CA PHE A 118 0.09 -5.03 -3.71
C PHE A 118 -0.49 -5.11 -2.31
N GLN A 119 -0.24 -6.23 -1.64
CA GLN A 119 -0.55 -6.39 -0.23
C GLN A 119 0.74 -6.60 0.54
N ALA A 120 0.88 -5.89 1.65
CA ALA A 120 1.96 -6.08 2.60
C ALA A 120 1.40 -6.72 3.86
N ARG A 121 2.05 -7.76 4.36
CA ARG A 121 1.61 -8.50 5.54
C ARG A 121 2.79 -8.77 6.46
N LYS A 122 2.59 -8.56 7.75
CA LYS A 122 3.58 -8.88 8.77
C LYS A 122 3.64 -10.40 8.96
N THR A 123 4.82 -10.98 8.79
CA THR A 123 5.04 -12.41 8.94
C THR A 123 5.65 -12.79 10.29
N GLY A 124 6.33 -11.85 10.95
CA GLY A 124 6.98 -12.07 12.22
C GLY A 124 7.59 -10.81 12.76
N ALA A 125 8.33 -10.88 13.84
CA ALA A 125 8.99 -9.72 14.43
C ALA A 125 10.01 -9.13 13.45
N GLY A 126 9.82 -7.87 13.07
CA GLY A 126 10.70 -7.17 12.13
C GLY A 126 10.72 -7.74 10.71
N ALA A 127 9.71 -8.53 10.34
CA ALA A 127 9.63 -9.17 9.04
C ALA A 127 8.26 -8.97 8.40
N TRP A 128 8.27 -8.51 7.16
CA TRP A 128 7.07 -8.30 6.34
C TRP A 128 7.27 -8.91 4.97
N GLN A 129 6.17 -9.27 4.37
CA GLN A 129 6.15 -9.80 3.02
C GLN A 129 5.20 -9.01 2.13
N VAL A 130 5.62 -8.79 0.89
CA VAL A 130 4.80 -8.10 -0.11
C VAL A 130 4.38 -9.08 -1.19
N TYR A 131 3.11 -8.99 -1.58
CA TYR A 131 2.49 -9.81 -2.63
C TYR A 131 1.91 -8.88 -3.69
N ARG A 132 2.02 -9.25 -4.94
CA ARG A 132 1.22 -8.63 -5.98
C ARG A 132 -0.11 -9.37 -6.08
N ILE A 133 -1.22 -8.65 -5.94
CA ILE A 133 -2.56 -9.25 -5.94
C ILE A 133 -3.20 -9.12 -7.32
N ALA A 134 -2.98 -7.99 -7.97
CA ALA A 134 -3.60 -7.73 -9.25
C ALA A 134 -2.71 -6.93 -10.20
#